data_566e2f4925a985e586225a638335886b
#
_entry.id   566e2f4925a985e586225a638335886b
#
_cell.length_a   1.000
_cell.length_b   1.000
_cell.length_c   1.000
_cell.angle_alpha   90.00
_cell.angle_beta   90.00
_cell.angle_gamma   90.00
#
_symmetry.space_group_name_H-M   'P 1'
#
loop_
_entity.id
_entity.type
_entity.pdbx_description
1 polymer ?
#
loop_
_entity_poly.entity_id
_entity_poly.type
_entity_poly.pdbx_seq_one_letter_code
_entity_poly.pdbx_strand_id
1 'polypeptide(L)'
;MNRPKFCFKFACILIVSFLTFFMGLSHASEKVTEIDSNFDGKMDQWKHVSAEGKIFKIEYDTDFNETIDQIEYFEGNEKMIKAEFDSNKDGHMDQVQRYGNSGKLERVEKDSKHKGTFDWVEFFNEQEKITRIEVDKNSDNHADMFQYFDENQKLKRIEYDRDYNRKKDRWDYFSNEKLKRVEFDTNFDLKPDQWQYFQGLNIIEKVENDTNFDGKTDHWEYFDSFGKLIRRESDRNFDGKPDLAQNQ
;
A
#
# COMPACT_ATOMS: atom_id res chain seq x y z
N MET A 1 -3.83 -64.00 67.17
CA MET A 1 -3.71 -63.90 65.71
C MET A 1 -5.02 -63.37 65.15
N ASN A 2 -5.14 -62.10 65.00
CA ASN A 2 -6.36 -61.38 64.55
C ASN A 2 -6.28 -61.09 63.06
N ARG A 3 -7.28 -61.59 62.33
CA ARG A 3 -7.51 -61.17 60.96
C ARG A 3 -8.54 -60.03 60.96
N PRO A 4 -8.32 -58.89 60.22
CA PRO A 4 -9.32 -57.85 60.08
C PRO A 4 -10.34 -58.21 59.00
N LYS A 5 -11.62 -57.96 59.31
CA LYS A 5 -12.78 -58.08 58.41
C LYS A 5 -12.79 -57.00 57.41
N PHE A 6 -12.79 -57.30 56.11
CA PHE A 6 -13.06 -56.38 55.03
C PHE A 6 -14.56 -56.08 54.89
N CYS A 7 -14.95 -54.85 55.05
CA CYS A 7 -16.30 -54.40 54.83
C CYS A 7 -16.42 -53.87 53.39
N PHE A 8 -17.17 -54.63 52.54
CA PHE A 8 -17.50 -54.16 51.18
C PHE A 8 -18.62 -53.12 51.26
N LYS A 9 -18.31 -51.84 50.97
CA LYS A 9 -19.33 -50.85 50.68
C LYS A 9 -19.67 -50.90 49.18
N PHE A 10 -20.90 -51.28 48.88
CA PHE A 10 -21.50 -51.14 47.57
C PHE A 10 -21.64 -49.66 47.23
N ALA A 11 -20.88 -49.15 46.29
CA ALA A 11 -21.10 -47.84 45.70
C ALA A 11 -22.08 -48.00 44.52
N CYS A 12 -23.28 -47.46 44.68
CA CYS A 12 -24.23 -47.29 43.59
C CYS A 12 -23.65 -46.27 42.59
N ILE A 13 -23.23 -46.76 41.42
CA ILE A 13 -22.85 -45.89 40.29
C ILE A 13 -24.14 -45.52 39.57
N LEU A 14 -24.57 -44.26 39.77
CA LEU A 14 -25.61 -43.63 38.97
C LEU A 14 -25.00 -43.31 37.57
N ILE A 15 -25.39 -44.12 36.59
CA ILE A 15 -25.06 -43.82 35.18
C ILE A 15 -26.03 -42.73 34.72
N VAL A 16 -25.58 -41.46 34.76
CA VAL A 16 -26.25 -40.35 34.10
C VAL A 16 -25.87 -40.42 32.61
N SER A 17 -26.78 -40.93 31.79
CA SER A 17 -26.65 -40.89 30.33
C SER A 17 -26.78 -39.43 29.87
N PHE A 18 -25.64 -38.78 29.59
CA PHE A 18 -25.61 -37.52 28.87
C PHE A 18 -26.00 -37.81 27.42
N LEU A 19 -27.25 -37.55 27.09
CA LEU A 19 -27.70 -37.47 25.71
C LEU A 19 -27.12 -36.18 25.10
N THR A 20 -25.93 -36.23 24.50
CA THR A 20 -25.41 -35.15 23.69
C THR A 20 -26.27 -35.01 22.44
N PHE A 21 -27.18 -34.06 22.49
CA PHE A 21 -27.91 -33.58 21.34
C PHE A 21 -26.88 -32.89 20.42
N PHE A 22 -26.32 -33.65 19.47
CA PHE A 22 -25.57 -33.10 18.34
C PHE A 22 -26.58 -32.31 17.50
N MET A 23 -26.76 -30.99 17.79
CA MET A 23 -27.29 -30.09 16.78
C MET A 23 -26.30 -30.08 15.63
N GLY A 24 -26.56 -30.88 14.61
CA GLY A 24 -25.91 -30.74 13.32
C GLY A 24 -26.16 -29.34 12.85
N LEU A 25 -25.14 -28.47 12.93
CA LEU A 25 -25.09 -27.28 12.13
C LEU A 25 -25.17 -27.75 10.67
N SER A 26 -26.36 -27.69 10.08
CA SER A 26 -26.47 -27.84 8.64
C SER A 26 -25.69 -26.67 8.07
N HIS A 27 -24.50 -26.94 7.58
CA HIS A 27 -23.83 -26.00 6.68
C HIS A 27 -24.76 -25.91 5.47
N ALA A 28 -25.46 -24.82 5.37
CA ALA A 28 -26.23 -24.52 4.18
C ALA A 28 -25.24 -24.55 3.01
N SER A 29 -25.49 -25.42 2.04
CA SER A 29 -24.55 -25.70 0.96
C SER A 29 -24.46 -24.47 0.04
N GLU A 30 -23.23 -23.99 -0.13
CA GLU A 30 -22.89 -23.08 -1.22
C GLU A 30 -23.37 -23.70 -2.56
N LYS A 31 -24.00 -22.88 -3.40
CA LYS A 31 -24.41 -23.26 -4.74
C LYS A 31 -23.51 -22.55 -5.76
N VAL A 32 -22.88 -23.34 -6.63
CA VAL A 32 -22.15 -22.80 -7.79
C VAL A 32 -23.03 -22.95 -9.02
N THR A 33 -23.12 -21.89 -9.82
CA THR A 33 -23.73 -21.89 -11.14
C THR A 33 -22.64 -21.66 -12.17
N GLU A 34 -22.48 -22.60 -13.08
CA GLU A 34 -21.50 -22.57 -14.16
C GLU A 34 -22.16 -22.04 -15.44
N ILE A 35 -21.45 -21.20 -16.17
CA ILE A 35 -21.94 -20.54 -17.39
C ILE A 35 -20.87 -20.69 -18.48
N ASP A 36 -21.31 -21.07 -19.66
CA ASP A 36 -20.58 -21.03 -20.92
C ASP A 36 -21.09 -19.81 -21.68
N SER A 37 -20.35 -18.68 -21.59
CA SER A 37 -20.79 -17.39 -22.12
C SER A 37 -20.50 -17.22 -23.62
N ASN A 38 -19.52 -17.99 -24.14
CA ASN A 38 -19.10 -17.96 -25.54
C ASN A 38 -19.71 -19.09 -26.38
N PHE A 39 -20.41 -20.06 -25.72
CA PHE A 39 -21.07 -21.22 -26.33
C PHE A 39 -20.12 -22.19 -27.04
N ASP A 40 -18.89 -22.36 -26.53
CA ASP A 40 -17.91 -23.31 -27.07
C ASP A 40 -17.96 -24.70 -26.41
N GLY A 41 -18.78 -24.87 -25.40
CA GLY A 41 -18.96 -26.10 -24.64
C GLY A 41 -18.09 -26.20 -23.39
N LYS A 42 -17.31 -25.17 -23.04
CA LYS A 42 -16.54 -25.05 -21.82
C LYS A 42 -17.11 -23.97 -20.91
N MET A 43 -17.02 -24.16 -19.61
CA MET A 43 -17.47 -23.16 -18.65
C MET A 43 -16.39 -22.09 -18.50
N ASP A 44 -16.79 -20.81 -18.55
CA ASP A 44 -15.92 -19.64 -18.44
C ASP A 44 -16.33 -18.68 -17.32
N GLN A 45 -17.44 -18.97 -16.61
CA GLN A 45 -17.86 -18.18 -15.46
C GLN A 45 -18.46 -19.09 -14.37
N TRP A 46 -18.08 -18.87 -13.11
CA TRP A 46 -18.57 -19.59 -11.93
C TRP A 46 -19.13 -18.60 -10.90
N LYS A 47 -20.45 -18.69 -10.71
CA LYS A 47 -21.18 -17.82 -9.78
C LYS A 47 -21.47 -18.56 -8.48
N HIS A 48 -20.89 -18.09 -7.38
CA HIS A 48 -21.04 -18.64 -6.05
C HIS A 48 -22.13 -17.93 -5.26
N VAL A 49 -23.10 -18.67 -4.77
CA VAL A 49 -24.29 -18.18 -4.09
C VAL A 49 -24.36 -18.76 -2.69
N SER A 50 -24.59 -17.92 -1.69
CA SER A 50 -24.79 -18.36 -0.30
C SER A 50 -26.11 -19.11 -0.15
N ALA A 51 -26.32 -19.74 1.01
CA ALA A 51 -27.55 -20.41 1.34
C ALA A 51 -28.79 -19.53 1.30
N GLU A 52 -28.61 -18.23 1.57
CA GLU A 52 -29.68 -17.23 1.52
C GLU A 52 -29.95 -16.72 0.09
N GLY A 53 -29.27 -17.30 -0.91
CA GLY A 53 -29.43 -16.93 -2.31
C GLY A 53 -28.67 -15.65 -2.72
N LYS A 54 -27.69 -15.23 -1.92
CA LYS A 54 -26.89 -14.03 -2.22
C LYS A 54 -25.59 -14.40 -2.91
N ILE A 55 -25.24 -13.72 -3.99
CA ILE A 55 -23.96 -13.85 -4.65
C ILE A 55 -22.90 -13.26 -3.74
N PHE A 56 -21.79 -13.98 -3.50
CA PHE A 56 -20.65 -13.52 -2.73
C PHE A 56 -19.32 -13.58 -3.50
N LYS A 57 -19.25 -14.38 -4.59
CA LYS A 57 -18.07 -14.48 -5.44
C LYS A 57 -18.50 -14.83 -6.88
N ILE A 58 -17.80 -14.26 -7.87
CA ILE A 58 -17.84 -14.70 -9.27
C ILE A 58 -16.41 -14.84 -9.76
N GLU A 59 -16.14 -15.96 -10.45
CA GLU A 59 -14.87 -16.24 -11.11
C GLU A 59 -15.07 -16.23 -12.60
N TYR A 60 -14.06 -15.78 -13.34
CA TYR A 60 -14.07 -15.67 -14.79
C TYR A 60 -12.77 -16.19 -15.40
N ASP A 61 -12.91 -16.92 -16.49
CA ASP A 61 -11.89 -17.18 -17.48
C ASP A 61 -12.17 -16.25 -18.66
N THR A 62 -11.55 -15.07 -18.68
CA THR A 62 -11.90 -14.01 -19.64
C THR A 62 -11.25 -14.18 -20.99
N ASP A 63 -10.21 -15.03 -21.11
CA ASP A 63 -9.51 -15.33 -22.35
C ASP A 63 -9.75 -16.77 -22.86
N PHE A 64 -10.60 -17.53 -22.15
CA PHE A 64 -11.06 -18.88 -22.52
C PHE A 64 -9.95 -19.92 -22.61
N ASN A 65 -8.93 -19.78 -21.75
CA ASN A 65 -7.79 -20.69 -21.68
C ASN A 65 -7.91 -21.80 -20.62
N GLU A 66 -9.08 -21.91 -19.95
CA GLU A 66 -9.40 -22.82 -18.85
C GLU A 66 -8.69 -22.46 -17.52
N THR A 67 -8.16 -21.24 -17.41
CA THR A 67 -7.58 -20.70 -16.17
C THR A 67 -8.38 -19.47 -15.72
N ILE A 68 -8.72 -19.38 -14.43
CA ILE A 68 -9.41 -18.20 -13.88
C ILE A 68 -8.42 -17.05 -13.83
N ASP A 69 -8.77 -15.94 -14.47
CA ASP A 69 -7.96 -14.74 -14.54
C ASP A 69 -8.61 -13.49 -13.90
N GLN A 70 -9.89 -13.62 -13.45
CA GLN A 70 -10.55 -12.56 -12.70
C GLN A 70 -11.46 -13.17 -11.63
N ILE A 71 -11.45 -12.58 -10.42
CA ILE A 71 -12.35 -12.97 -9.32
C ILE A 71 -12.95 -11.70 -8.72
N GLU A 72 -14.27 -11.69 -8.60
CA GLU A 72 -15.03 -10.61 -7.97
C GLU A 72 -15.69 -11.10 -6.68
N TYR A 73 -15.64 -10.29 -5.62
CA TYR A 73 -16.21 -10.56 -4.32
C TYR A 73 -17.26 -9.52 -3.96
N PHE A 74 -18.39 -9.97 -3.42
CA PHE A 74 -19.55 -9.15 -3.13
C PHE A 74 -19.99 -9.25 -1.66
N GLU A 75 -20.47 -8.13 -1.12
CA GLU A 75 -21.27 -8.07 0.09
C GLU A 75 -22.75 -7.97 -0.30
N GLY A 76 -23.50 -9.07 -0.11
CA GLY A 76 -24.84 -9.19 -0.66
C GLY A 76 -24.80 -9.39 -2.19
N ASN A 77 -25.88 -9.02 -2.91
CA ASN A 77 -25.99 -9.33 -4.33
C ASN A 77 -25.34 -8.30 -5.28
N GLU A 78 -25.04 -7.11 -4.80
CA GLU A 78 -24.76 -5.98 -5.70
C GLU A 78 -23.52 -5.17 -5.32
N LYS A 79 -23.10 -5.21 -4.06
CA LYS A 79 -21.98 -4.40 -3.60
C LYS A 79 -20.67 -5.14 -3.77
N MET A 80 -19.91 -4.81 -4.79
CA MET A 80 -18.53 -5.29 -4.94
C MET A 80 -17.66 -4.70 -3.83
N ILE A 81 -16.87 -5.57 -3.18
CA ILE A 81 -15.94 -5.19 -2.11
C ILE A 81 -14.48 -5.42 -2.51
N LYS A 82 -14.23 -6.35 -3.43
CA LYS A 82 -12.90 -6.68 -3.92
C LYS A 82 -12.98 -7.29 -5.32
N ALA A 83 -11.99 -7.02 -6.17
CA ALA A 83 -11.72 -7.77 -7.39
C ALA A 83 -10.24 -8.12 -7.48
N GLU A 84 -9.92 -9.29 -8.01
CA GLU A 84 -8.57 -9.80 -8.24
C GLU A 84 -8.40 -10.10 -9.72
N PHE A 85 -7.21 -9.84 -10.25
CA PHE A 85 -6.91 -10.02 -11.66
C PHE A 85 -5.53 -10.68 -11.82
N ASP A 86 -5.44 -11.62 -12.75
CA ASP A 86 -4.21 -12.11 -13.35
C ASP A 86 -3.99 -11.33 -14.65
N SER A 87 -3.26 -10.21 -14.56
CA SER A 87 -3.12 -9.28 -15.68
C SER A 87 -2.12 -9.77 -16.73
N ASN A 88 -1.19 -10.65 -16.32
CA ASN A 88 -0.15 -11.18 -17.20
C ASN A 88 -0.45 -12.59 -17.71
N LYS A 89 -1.55 -13.23 -17.24
CA LYS A 89 -2.02 -14.55 -17.64
C LYS A 89 -1.05 -15.70 -17.30
N ASP A 90 -0.35 -15.59 -16.15
CA ASP A 90 0.59 -16.63 -15.67
C ASP A 90 -0.03 -17.61 -14.65
N GLY A 91 -1.32 -17.43 -14.33
CA GLY A 91 -2.08 -18.23 -13.37
C GLY A 91 -2.00 -17.70 -11.93
N HIS A 92 -1.42 -16.51 -11.71
CA HIS A 92 -1.34 -15.86 -10.40
C HIS A 92 -1.97 -14.48 -10.43
N MET A 93 -2.84 -14.20 -9.46
CA MET A 93 -3.46 -12.87 -9.33
C MET A 93 -2.39 -11.83 -8.96
N ASP A 94 -2.13 -10.90 -9.87
CA ASP A 94 -1.10 -9.84 -9.75
C ASP A 94 -1.67 -8.45 -9.48
N GLN A 95 -3.00 -8.29 -9.50
CA GLN A 95 -3.66 -7.04 -9.14
C GLN A 95 -4.87 -7.29 -8.25
N VAL A 96 -5.03 -6.45 -7.22
CA VAL A 96 -6.20 -6.43 -6.33
C VAL A 96 -6.81 -5.03 -6.30
N GLN A 97 -8.11 -4.94 -6.53
CA GLN A 97 -8.91 -3.73 -6.36
C GLN A 97 -9.80 -3.86 -5.12
N ARG A 98 -9.83 -2.83 -4.27
CA ARG A 98 -10.68 -2.78 -3.08
C ARG A 98 -11.64 -1.62 -3.15
N TYR A 99 -12.89 -1.89 -2.84
CA TYR A 99 -13.99 -0.94 -2.92
C TYR A 99 -14.50 -0.61 -1.52
N GLY A 100 -14.78 0.68 -1.29
CA GLY A 100 -15.28 1.19 -0.02
C GLY A 100 -16.75 0.92 0.23
N ASN A 101 -17.24 1.46 1.33
CA ASN A 101 -18.64 1.33 1.72
C ASN A 101 -19.60 1.96 0.73
N SER A 102 -19.15 2.98 0.00
CA SER A 102 -19.90 3.64 -1.08
C SER A 102 -19.94 2.85 -2.40
N GLY A 103 -19.22 1.71 -2.49
CA GLY A 103 -19.02 0.94 -3.72
C GLY A 103 -18.01 1.55 -4.68
N LYS A 104 -17.30 2.60 -4.27
CA LYS A 104 -16.27 3.25 -5.08
C LYS A 104 -14.91 2.65 -4.82
N LEU A 105 -14.04 2.71 -5.83
CA LEU A 105 -12.66 2.25 -5.73
C LEU A 105 -11.91 3.08 -4.69
N GLU A 106 -11.31 2.41 -3.70
CA GLU A 106 -10.49 3.04 -2.65
C GLU A 106 -9.00 2.74 -2.81
N ARG A 107 -8.68 1.53 -3.31
CA ARG A 107 -7.30 1.06 -3.35
C ARG A 107 -7.08 0.06 -4.47
N VAL A 108 -5.93 0.18 -5.15
CA VAL A 108 -5.41 -0.84 -6.09
C VAL A 108 -4.03 -1.26 -5.63
N GLU A 109 -3.81 -2.56 -5.53
CA GLU A 109 -2.53 -3.18 -5.20
C GLU A 109 -2.05 -3.95 -6.43
N LYS A 110 -0.77 -3.81 -6.80
CA LYS A 110 -0.18 -4.50 -7.95
C LYS A 110 1.16 -5.14 -7.58
N ASP A 111 1.36 -6.37 -8.02
CA ASP A 111 2.67 -6.99 -8.09
C ASP A 111 3.30 -6.64 -9.45
N SER A 112 3.87 -5.41 -9.54
CA SER A 112 4.38 -4.89 -10.80
C SER A 112 5.64 -5.61 -11.28
N LYS A 113 6.28 -6.38 -10.39
CA LYS A 113 7.50 -7.14 -10.66
C LYS A 113 7.27 -8.63 -10.84
N HIS A 114 6.01 -9.10 -10.68
CA HIS A 114 5.62 -10.52 -10.74
C HIS A 114 6.48 -11.44 -9.84
N LYS A 115 6.62 -11.02 -8.58
CA LYS A 115 7.40 -11.74 -7.55
C LYS A 115 6.55 -12.39 -6.47
N GLY A 116 5.22 -12.30 -6.57
CA GLY A 116 4.27 -12.79 -5.58
C GLY A 116 4.08 -11.84 -4.39
N THR A 117 4.52 -10.58 -4.52
CA THR A 117 4.34 -9.53 -3.49
C THR A 117 3.90 -8.22 -4.14
N PHE A 118 2.90 -7.55 -3.55
CA PHE A 118 2.43 -6.26 -4.06
C PHE A 118 3.45 -5.17 -3.74
N ASP A 119 4.07 -4.63 -4.79
CA ASP A 119 5.10 -3.59 -4.68
C ASP A 119 4.63 -2.20 -5.11
N TRP A 120 3.37 -2.08 -5.55
CA TRP A 120 2.74 -0.83 -5.98
C TRP A 120 1.34 -0.73 -5.42
N VAL A 121 1.01 0.37 -4.72
CA VAL A 121 -0.30 0.61 -4.14
C VAL A 121 -0.80 2.00 -4.50
N GLU A 122 -1.98 2.09 -5.09
CA GLU A 122 -2.69 3.34 -5.42
C GLU A 122 -3.85 3.56 -4.45
N PHE A 123 -4.03 4.78 -3.95
CA PHE A 123 -5.12 5.19 -3.08
C PHE A 123 -5.98 6.24 -3.75
N PHE A 124 -7.28 6.09 -3.63
CA PHE A 124 -8.28 6.93 -4.29
C PHE A 124 -9.15 7.65 -3.26
N ASN A 125 -9.69 8.81 -3.63
CA ASN A 125 -10.69 9.53 -2.85
C ASN A 125 -12.11 9.14 -3.29
N GLU A 126 -13.13 9.75 -2.64
CA GLU A 126 -14.56 9.56 -2.95
C GLU A 126 -14.97 9.95 -4.38
N GLN A 127 -14.14 10.68 -5.12
CA GLN A 127 -14.31 11.00 -6.54
C GLN A 127 -13.54 10.06 -7.46
N GLU A 128 -12.98 8.96 -6.91
CA GLU A 128 -12.15 7.97 -7.60
C GLU A 128 -10.91 8.58 -8.28
N LYS A 129 -10.40 9.66 -7.68
CA LYS A 129 -9.14 10.29 -8.09
C LYS A 129 -8.01 9.79 -7.22
N ILE A 130 -6.85 9.53 -7.83
CA ILE A 130 -5.63 9.14 -7.10
C ILE A 130 -5.21 10.27 -6.16
N THR A 131 -4.99 9.93 -4.89
CA THR A 131 -4.46 10.85 -3.88
C THR A 131 -3.02 10.54 -3.52
N ARG A 132 -2.65 9.26 -3.56
CA ARG A 132 -1.32 8.77 -3.20
C ARG A 132 -0.98 7.48 -3.94
N ILE A 133 0.29 7.31 -4.26
CA ILE A 133 0.90 6.06 -4.71
C ILE A 133 2.03 5.71 -3.75
N GLU A 134 2.11 4.46 -3.35
CA GLU A 134 3.19 3.89 -2.54
C GLU A 134 3.92 2.82 -3.35
N VAL A 135 5.25 2.81 -3.30
CA VAL A 135 6.08 1.87 -4.05
C VAL A 135 7.13 1.25 -3.13
N ASP A 136 7.16 -0.06 -3.05
CA ASP A 136 8.21 -0.87 -2.44
C ASP A 136 9.27 -1.21 -3.49
N LYS A 137 10.43 -0.57 -3.42
CA LYS A 137 11.50 -0.75 -4.42
C LYS A 137 12.39 -1.95 -4.12
N ASN A 138 12.63 -2.21 -2.83
CA ASN A 138 13.53 -3.25 -2.35
C ASN A 138 12.84 -4.60 -2.11
N SER A 139 11.49 -4.64 -2.16
CA SER A 139 10.65 -5.84 -1.94
C SER A 139 10.75 -6.39 -0.51
N ASP A 140 10.79 -5.50 0.49
CA ASP A 140 10.76 -5.85 1.92
C ASP A 140 9.37 -5.72 2.56
N ASN A 141 8.33 -5.46 1.74
CA ASN A 141 6.94 -5.20 2.10
C ASN A 141 6.72 -3.85 2.83
N HIS A 142 7.65 -2.91 2.67
CA HIS A 142 7.49 -1.54 3.14
C HIS A 142 7.74 -0.57 1.99
N ALA A 143 6.87 0.43 1.86
CA ALA A 143 7.03 1.41 0.80
C ALA A 143 8.24 2.33 1.06
N ASP A 144 9.05 2.54 0.01
CA ASP A 144 10.25 3.39 0.01
C ASP A 144 10.02 4.70 -0.73
N MET A 145 8.94 4.79 -1.52
CA MET A 145 8.58 6.00 -2.25
C MET A 145 7.07 6.26 -2.13
N PHE A 146 6.72 7.51 -1.85
CA PHE A 146 5.34 7.97 -1.65
C PHE A 146 5.09 9.17 -2.54
N GLN A 147 4.21 9.04 -3.52
CA GLN A 147 3.79 10.12 -4.41
C GLN A 147 2.44 10.67 -3.97
N TYR A 148 2.30 11.99 -3.89
CA TYR A 148 1.07 12.67 -3.49
C TYR A 148 0.58 13.57 -4.61
N PHE A 149 -0.71 13.51 -4.88
CA PHE A 149 -1.37 14.24 -5.96
C PHE A 149 -2.34 15.30 -5.41
N ASP A 150 -2.54 16.36 -6.18
CA ASP A 150 -3.55 17.37 -5.89
C ASP A 150 -4.94 16.98 -6.47
N GLU A 151 -5.96 17.81 -6.23
CA GLU A 151 -7.33 17.59 -6.71
C GLU A 151 -7.45 17.56 -8.24
N ASN A 152 -6.46 18.11 -8.97
CA ASN A 152 -6.37 18.13 -10.42
C ASN A 152 -5.54 16.95 -10.97
N GLN A 153 -5.19 15.97 -10.15
CA GLN A 153 -4.35 14.81 -10.48
C GLN A 153 -2.91 15.18 -10.87
N LYS A 154 -2.42 16.35 -10.41
CA LYS A 154 -1.04 16.77 -10.62
C LYS A 154 -0.18 16.33 -9.45
N LEU A 155 1.01 15.85 -9.76
CA LEU A 155 2.02 15.50 -8.76
C LEU A 155 2.39 16.74 -7.93
N LYS A 156 2.23 16.65 -6.61
CA LYS A 156 2.49 17.70 -5.65
C LYS A 156 3.78 17.48 -4.88
N ARG A 157 4.02 16.24 -4.45
CA ARG A 157 5.17 15.87 -3.62
C ARG A 157 5.53 14.40 -3.82
N ILE A 158 6.83 14.09 -3.73
CA ILE A 158 7.33 12.73 -3.56
C ILE A 158 8.17 12.70 -2.28
N GLU A 159 8.01 11.67 -1.48
CA GLU A 159 8.83 11.36 -0.31
C GLU A 159 9.59 10.07 -0.56
N TYR A 160 10.81 9.99 -0.07
CA TYR A 160 11.66 8.82 -0.24
C TYR A 160 12.28 8.40 1.09
N ASP A 161 12.38 7.09 1.27
CA ASP A 161 13.25 6.39 2.19
C ASP A 161 14.37 5.75 1.34
N ARG A 162 15.52 6.44 1.22
CA ARG A 162 16.59 6.03 0.29
C ARG A 162 17.50 4.96 0.85
N ASP A 163 17.62 4.91 2.17
CA ASP A 163 18.46 3.95 2.89
C ASP A 163 17.68 2.74 3.43
N TYR A 164 16.34 2.69 3.18
CA TYR A 164 15.46 1.58 3.52
C TYR A 164 15.33 1.32 5.03
N ASN A 165 15.45 2.37 5.84
CA ASN A 165 15.33 2.28 7.30
C ASN A 165 13.91 2.54 7.83
N ARG A 166 12.92 2.72 6.93
CA ARG A 166 11.51 3.05 7.17
C ARG A 166 11.26 4.48 7.63
N LYS A 167 12.23 5.37 7.39
CA LYS A 167 12.14 6.78 7.68
C LYS A 167 12.45 7.56 6.40
N LYS A 168 11.66 8.61 6.14
CA LYS A 168 11.87 9.43 4.96
C LYS A 168 13.06 10.34 5.17
N ASP A 169 13.94 10.40 4.17
CA ASP A 169 15.16 11.18 4.17
C ASP A 169 15.27 12.16 2.99
N ARG A 170 14.24 12.19 2.10
CA ARG A 170 14.16 13.14 0.98
C ARG A 170 12.72 13.48 0.64
N TRP A 171 12.46 14.74 0.34
CA TRP A 171 11.15 15.28 -0.07
C TRP A 171 11.30 16.16 -1.31
N ASP A 172 10.67 15.79 -2.42
CA ASP A 172 10.62 16.53 -3.68
C ASP A 172 9.28 17.25 -3.80
N TYR A 173 9.28 18.57 -3.98
CA TYR A 173 8.08 19.38 -4.09
C TYR A 173 7.90 19.92 -5.49
N PHE A 174 6.70 19.75 -6.03
CA PHE A 174 6.33 20.14 -7.38
C PHE A 174 5.27 21.24 -7.40
N SER A 175 5.34 22.10 -8.41
CA SER A 175 4.30 23.07 -8.74
C SER A 175 4.16 23.15 -10.24
N ASN A 176 2.91 22.99 -10.75
CA ASN A 176 2.63 22.90 -12.17
C ASN A 176 3.53 21.86 -12.88
N GLU A 177 3.64 20.66 -12.28
CA GLU A 177 4.42 19.51 -12.78
C GLU A 177 5.93 19.76 -12.91
N LYS A 178 6.43 20.87 -12.35
CA LYS A 178 7.85 21.22 -12.33
C LYS A 178 8.39 21.08 -10.92
N LEU A 179 9.55 20.45 -10.78
CA LEU A 179 10.29 20.40 -9.53
C LEU A 179 10.64 21.82 -9.08
N LYS A 180 10.34 22.15 -7.84
CA LYS A 180 10.57 23.47 -7.24
C LYS A 180 11.56 23.44 -6.11
N ARG A 181 11.49 22.42 -5.28
CA ARG A 181 12.35 22.25 -4.10
C ARG A 181 12.58 20.79 -3.82
N VAL A 182 13.78 20.46 -3.38
CA VAL A 182 14.12 19.17 -2.79
C VAL A 182 14.67 19.44 -1.39
N GLU A 183 14.26 18.65 -0.43
CA GLU A 183 14.77 18.66 0.93
C GLU A 183 15.46 17.31 1.20
N PHE A 184 16.52 17.35 1.99
CA PHE A 184 17.25 16.16 2.43
C PHE A 184 17.48 16.23 3.93
N ASP A 185 17.33 15.09 4.57
CA ASP A 185 17.83 14.79 5.91
C ASP A 185 19.13 13.99 5.73
N THR A 186 20.28 14.67 5.87
CA THR A 186 21.57 14.06 5.56
C THR A 186 22.21 13.40 6.79
N ASN A 187 21.78 13.81 7.99
CA ASN A 187 22.23 13.25 9.27
C ASN A 187 21.29 12.20 9.86
N PHE A 188 20.11 11.96 9.22
CA PHE A 188 19.10 10.99 9.61
C PHE A 188 18.45 11.23 10.99
N ASP A 189 18.30 12.49 11.39
CA ASP A 189 17.65 12.89 12.64
C ASP A 189 16.13 13.17 12.48
N LEU A 190 15.59 12.97 11.28
CA LEU A 190 14.18 13.19 10.87
C LEU A 190 13.83 14.65 10.61
N LYS A 191 14.83 15.50 10.42
CA LYS A 191 14.65 16.88 10.02
C LYS A 191 15.49 17.19 8.78
N PRO A 192 14.95 17.88 7.79
CA PRO A 192 15.76 18.32 6.67
C PRO A 192 16.87 19.27 7.15
N ASP A 193 18.08 19.06 6.62
CA ASP A 193 19.26 19.91 6.85
C ASP A 193 19.87 20.45 5.56
N GLN A 194 19.36 20.04 4.39
CA GLN A 194 19.74 20.58 3.09
C GLN A 194 18.49 20.85 2.24
N TRP A 195 18.45 22.00 1.58
CA TRP A 195 17.37 22.44 0.69
C TRP A 195 17.95 22.85 -0.66
N GLN A 196 17.40 22.33 -1.75
CA GLN A 196 17.72 22.72 -3.11
C GLN A 196 16.49 23.33 -3.78
N TYR A 197 16.65 24.49 -4.37
CA TYR A 197 15.60 25.23 -5.09
C TYR A 197 15.88 25.20 -6.58
N PHE A 198 14.83 25.06 -7.39
CA PHE A 198 14.93 24.85 -8.83
C PHE A 198 14.19 25.91 -9.62
N GLN A 199 14.81 26.37 -10.71
CA GLN A 199 14.22 27.21 -11.73
C GLN A 199 14.15 26.45 -13.08
N GLY A 200 13.20 26.86 -13.93
CA GLY A 200 13.08 26.33 -15.29
C GLY A 200 12.95 24.81 -15.37
N LEU A 201 13.81 24.18 -16.12
CA LEU A 201 13.86 22.73 -16.35
C LEU A 201 14.90 22.06 -15.44
N ASN A 202 14.59 22.00 -14.13
CA ASN A 202 15.42 21.33 -13.12
C ASN A 202 16.85 21.93 -12.97
N ILE A 203 17.03 23.23 -13.25
CA ILE A 203 18.29 23.94 -12.99
C ILE A 203 18.27 24.39 -11.55
N ILE A 204 19.31 24.07 -10.78
CA ILE A 204 19.45 24.54 -9.40
C ILE A 204 19.64 26.06 -9.44
N GLU A 205 18.84 26.78 -8.66
CA GLU A 205 18.94 28.22 -8.44
C GLU A 205 19.68 28.53 -7.14
N LYS A 206 19.40 27.72 -6.10
CA LYS A 206 19.94 27.95 -4.76
C LYS A 206 20.05 26.62 -4.02
N VAL A 207 21.11 26.49 -3.20
CA VAL A 207 21.26 25.44 -2.19
C VAL A 207 21.43 26.08 -0.82
N GLU A 208 20.76 25.55 0.17
CA GLU A 208 20.87 25.92 1.58
C GLU A 208 21.29 24.69 2.37
N ASN A 209 22.18 24.87 3.36
CA ASN A 209 22.61 23.81 4.25
C ASN A 209 22.62 24.32 5.70
N ASP A 210 22.19 23.49 6.62
CA ASP A 210 22.39 23.59 8.06
C ASP A 210 23.50 22.61 8.43
N THR A 211 24.75 23.12 8.47
CA THR A 211 25.92 22.24 8.62
C THR A 211 26.22 21.87 10.07
N ASN A 212 25.65 22.61 11.03
CA ASN A 212 25.79 22.35 12.45
C ASN A 212 24.56 21.63 13.05
N PHE A 213 23.49 21.42 12.24
CA PHE A 213 22.26 20.72 12.60
C PHE A 213 21.47 21.36 13.77
N ASP A 214 21.52 22.69 13.89
CA ASP A 214 20.80 23.43 14.93
C ASP A 214 19.38 23.86 14.50
N GLY A 215 19.00 23.55 13.25
CA GLY A 215 17.73 23.87 12.64
C GLY A 215 17.70 25.21 11.89
N LYS A 216 18.87 25.83 11.68
CA LYS A 216 19.02 27.07 10.92
C LYS A 216 20.07 26.89 9.82
N THR A 217 19.77 27.40 8.65
CA THR A 217 20.72 27.44 7.54
C THR A 217 21.94 28.30 7.90
N ASP A 218 23.14 27.79 7.66
CA ASP A 218 24.42 28.46 7.89
C ASP A 218 25.30 28.55 6.63
N HIS A 219 24.90 27.90 5.53
CA HIS A 219 25.61 27.95 4.25
C HIS A 219 24.65 28.08 3.08
N TRP A 220 24.92 29.00 2.15
CA TRP A 220 24.10 29.26 0.96
C TRP A 220 24.97 29.28 -0.30
N GLU A 221 24.48 28.64 -1.38
CA GLU A 221 25.05 28.68 -2.71
C GLU A 221 24.01 29.15 -3.71
N TYR A 222 24.39 30.05 -4.59
CA TYR A 222 23.53 30.64 -5.62
C TYR A 222 24.08 30.33 -7.00
N PHE A 223 23.21 29.99 -7.93
CA PHE A 223 23.56 29.56 -9.27
C PHE A 223 22.85 30.43 -10.33
N ASP A 224 23.49 30.62 -11.48
CA ASP A 224 22.87 31.31 -12.63
C ASP A 224 21.91 30.37 -13.40
N SER A 225 21.28 30.90 -14.46
CA SER A 225 20.34 30.15 -15.29
C SER A 225 20.96 28.98 -16.08
N PHE A 226 22.27 28.85 -16.06
CA PHE A 226 23.03 27.75 -16.70
C PHE A 226 23.52 26.73 -15.67
N GLY A 227 23.22 26.93 -14.37
CA GLY A 227 23.66 26.07 -13.27
C GLY A 227 25.11 26.34 -12.84
N LYS A 228 25.72 27.47 -13.24
CA LYS A 228 27.05 27.88 -12.76
C LYS A 228 26.92 28.56 -11.41
N LEU A 229 27.74 28.17 -10.45
CA LEU A 229 27.85 28.83 -9.16
C LEU A 229 28.33 30.26 -9.34
N ILE A 230 27.60 31.23 -8.77
CA ILE A 230 27.89 32.67 -8.87
C ILE A 230 28.19 33.31 -7.52
N ARG A 231 27.69 32.72 -6.41
CA ARG A 231 27.88 33.28 -5.06
C ARG A 231 27.77 32.20 -4.00
N ARG A 232 28.61 32.33 -2.95
CA ARG A 232 28.51 31.58 -1.70
C ARG A 232 28.42 32.54 -0.52
N GLU A 233 27.63 32.13 0.49
CA GLU A 233 27.51 32.83 1.76
C GLU A 233 27.68 31.83 2.89
N SER A 234 28.21 32.28 4.03
CA SER A 234 28.37 31.46 5.23
C SER A 234 28.11 32.31 6.48
N ASP A 235 27.39 31.76 7.42
CA ASP A 235 27.20 32.24 8.78
C ASP A 235 28.14 31.44 9.71
N ARG A 236 29.25 32.07 10.10
CA ARG A 236 30.29 31.39 10.89
C ARG A 236 30.07 31.48 12.40
N ASN A 237 29.24 32.44 12.82
CA ASN A 237 28.93 32.62 14.24
C ASN A 237 27.57 32.03 14.63
N PHE A 238 26.82 31.45 13.62
CA PHE A 238 25.55 30.78 13.78
C PHE A 238 24.43 31.67 14.38
N ASP A 239 24.46 32.98 14.06
CA ASP A 239 23.43 33.92 14.52
C ASP A 239 22.21 33.99 13.57
N GLY A 240 22.26 33.29 12.44
CA GLY A 240 21.23 33.22 11.40
C GLY A 240 21.42 34.26 10.31
N LYS A 241 22.61 34.91 10.22
CA LYS A 241 22.93 35.90 9.18
C LYS A 241 24.30 35.62 8.56
N PRO A 242 24.45 35.73 7.24
CA PRO A 242 25.75 35.54 6.62
C PRO A 242 26.81 36.54 7.12
N ASP A 243 27.95 36.04 7.60
CA ASP A 243 29.13 36.81 7.95
C ASP A 243 30.08 36.98 6.76
N LEU A 244 30.06 36.05 5.81
CA LEU A 244 30.96 36.01 4.66
C LEU A 244 30.15 35.80 3.38
N ALA A 245 30.45 36.61 2.36
CA ALA A 245 29.94 36.45 1.01
C ALA A 245 31.10 36.44 0.01
N GLN A 246 31.10 35.48 -0.93
CA GLN A 246 32.08 35.34 -1.99
C GLN A 246 31.37 35.20 -3.34
N ASN A 247 31.72 36.08 -4.29
CA ASN A 247 31.28 36.00 -5.67
C ASN A 247 32.31 35.20 -6.50
N GLN A 248 31.81 34.44 -7.52
CA GLN A 248 32.64 33.64 -8.42
C GLN A 248 32.51 34.07 -9.87
#